data_d6ec78c67adcbefa694b5a7c6a548e72
#
_entry.id   d6ec78c67adcbefa694b5a7c6a548e72
#
_cell.length_a   1.000
_cell.length_b   1.000
_cell.length_c   1.000
_cell.angle_alpha   90.00
_cell.angle_beta   90.00
_cell.angle_gamma   90.00
#
_symmetry.space_group_name_H-M   'P 1'
#
loop_
_entity.id
_entity.type
_entity.pdbx_description
1 polymer ?
#
loop_
_entity_poly.entity_id
_entity_poly.type
_entity_poly.pdbx_seq_one_letter_code
_entity_poly.pdbx_strand_id
1 'polypeptide(L)' 'MIGKVKWFNNAKGYGFLGQKDGPDVFVHFSAILGEGYRTLAEGDSVEFEIAQGAKGLQAANVRKIED' A
#
# COMPACT_ATOMS: atom_id res chain seq x y z
N MET A 1 8.86 -5.70 -3.48
CA MET A 1 9.11 -5.22 -2.11
C MET A 1 7.95 -5.62 -1.22
N ILE A 2 8.23 -6.03 -0.01
CA ILE A 2 7.21 -6.50 0.92
C ILE A 2 7.16 -5.56 2.13
N GLY A 3 5.97 -5.20 2.55
CA GLY A 3 5.77 -4.38 3.72
C GLY A 3 4.44 -4.66 4.39
N LYS A 4 4.11 -3.86 5.38
CA LYS A 4 2.84 -3.99 6.08
C LYS A 4 2.08 -2.68 6.06
N VAL A 5 0.75 -2.79 6.03
CA VAL A 5 -0.11 -1.62 6.06
C VAL A 5 -0.06 -1.00 7.46
N LYS A 6 0.37 0.24 7.53
CA LYS A 6 0.35 0.97 8.80
C LYS A 6 -1.05 1.45 9.12
N TRP A 7 -1.70 2.05 8.15
CA TRP A 7 -3.11 2.39 8.25
C TRP A 7 -3.65 2.65 6.86
N PHE A 8 -4.95 2.54 6.70
CA PHE A 8 -5.60 2.79 5.44
C PHE A 8 -7.01 3.32 5.68
N ASN A 9 -7.35 4.42 5.01
CA ASN A 9 -8.67 5.01 5.11
C ASN A 9 -9.52 4.56 3.92
N ASN A 10 -10.40 3.59 4.14
CA ASN A 10 -11.20 3.02 3.07
C ASN A 10 -12.21 4.00 2.49
N ALA A 11 -12.64 4.97 3.27
CA ALA A 11 -13.58 5.99 2.79
C ALA A 11 -12.92 6.95 1.82
N LYS A 12 -11.68 7.33 2.09
CA LYS A 12 -10.92 8.25 1.23
C LYS A 12 -10.06 7.54 0.20
N GLY A 13 -9.80 6.26 0.42
CA GLY A 13 -9.06 5.43 -0.54
C GLY A 13 -7.56 5.61 -0.53
N TYR A 14 -6.95 5.93 0.61
CA TYR A 14 -5.50 6.03 0.70
C TYR A 14 -4.99 5.67 2.09
N GLY A 15 -3.70 5.43 2.17
CA GLY A 15 -3.05 5.11 3.42
C GLY A 15 -1.54 5.05 3.26
N PHE A 16 -0.88 4.39 4.21
CA PHE A 16 0.57 4.28 4.21
C PHE A 16 1.00 2.85 4.48
N LEU A 17 2.04 2.44 3.77
CA LEU A 17 2.68 1.14 3.96
C LEU A 17 4.01 1.36 4.65
N GLY A 18 4.29 0.51 5.64
CA GLY A 18 5.59 0.50 6.27
C GLY A 18 6.52 -0.45 5.56
N GLN A 19 7.78 -0.08 5.41
CA GLN A 19 8.79 -0.95 4.86
C GLN A 19 9.88 -1.16 5.92
N LYS A 20 10.65 -2.22 5.75
CA LYS A 20 11.63 -2.63 6.76
C LYS A 20 12.71 -1.58 6.98
N ASP A 21 13.25 -1.06 5.90
CA ASP A 21 14.37 -0.12 5.96
C ASP A 21 14.08 1.10 5.12
N GLY A 22 13.26 2.00 5.64
CA GLY A 22 12.98 3.21 4.91
C GLY A 22 11.75 3.93 5.39
N PRO A 23 11.42 5.07 4.78
CA PRO A 23 10.24 5.84 5.17
C PRO A 23 8.95 5.13 4.74
N ASP A 24 7.84 5.56 5.32
CA ASP A 24 6.53 5.06 4.93
C ASP A 24 6.25 5.43 3.49
N VAL A 25 5.54 4.53 2.80
CA VAL A 25 5.22 4.70 1.39
C VAL A 25 3.73 4.96 1.25
N PHE A 26 3.38 6.04 0.57
CA PHE A 26 1.99 6.39 0.31
C PHE A 26 1.35 5.35 -0.63
N VAL A 27 0.11 4.97 -0.35
CA VAL A 27 -0.64 4.06 -1.21
C VAL A 27 -2.04 4.62 -1.45
N HIS A 28 -2.49 4.57 -2.70
CA HIS A 28 -3.83 4.94 -3.10
C HIS A 28 -4.56 3.71 -3.61
N PHE A 29 -5.89 3.67 -3.44
CA PHE A 29 -6.64 2.47 -3.82
C PHE A 29 -6.47 2.10 -5.30
N SER A 30 -6.22 3.07 -6.16
CA SER A 30 -6.00 2.81 -7.58
C SER A 30 -4.73 2.01 -7.85
N ALA A 31 -3.80 1.97 -6.89
CA ALA A 31 -2.58 1.20 -7.02
C ALA A 31 -2.72 -0.24 -6.52
N ILE A 32 -3.85 -0.57 -5.90
CA ILE A 32 -4.10 -1.90 -5.38
C ILE A 32 -4.64 -2.78 -6.50
N LEU A 33 -3.95 -3.90 -6.74
CA LEU A 33 -4.36 -4.84 -7.77
C LEU A 33 -5.43 -5.80 -7.23
N GLY A 34 -6.28 -6.28 -8.12
CA GLY A 34 -7.30 -7.26 -7.78
C GLY A 34 -8.66 -6.83 -8.25
N GLU A 35 -9.59 -7.78 -8.23
CA GLU A 35 -10.99 -7.52 -8.57
C GLU A 35 -11.80 -7.32 -7.31
N GLY A 36 -12.83 -6.49 -7.38
CA GLY A 36 -13.71 -6.24 -6.27
C GLY A 36 -13.17 -5.19 -5.31
N TYR A 37 -13.22 -5.48 -4.02
CA TYR A 37 -12.79 -4.53 -3.00
C TYR A 37 -11.30 -4.31 -3.00
N ARG A 38 -10.89 -3.08 -3.26
CA ARG A 38 -9.49 -2.65 -3.20
C ARG A 38 -9.24 -1.95 -1.89
N THR A 39 -9.34 -2.71 -0.80
CA THR A 39 -9.15 -2.18 0.54
C THR A 39 -8.01 -2.87 1.24
N LEU A 40 -7.40 -2.17 2.17
CA LEU A 40 -6.33 -2.71 3.00
C LEU A 40 -6.72 -2.53 4.46
N ALA A 41 -6.26 -3.44 5.30
CA ALA A 41 -6.46 -3.34 6.74
C ALA A 41 -5.12 -3.18 7.43
N GLU A 42 -5.12 -2.47 8.54
CA GLU A 42 -3.91 -2.27 9.34
C GLU A 42 -3.30 -3.61 9.71
N GLY A 43 -2.00 -3.74 9.46
CA GLY A 43 -1.26 -4.97 9.75
C GLY A 43 -1.19 -5.96 8.61
N ASP A 44 -1.96 -5.76 7.53
CA ASP A 44 -1.90 -6.66 6.38
C ASP A 44 -0.51 -6.65 5.75
N SER A 45 -0.06 -7.83 5.33
CA SER A 45 1.18 -7.94 4.56
C SER A 45 0.87 -7.72 3.08
N VAL A 46 1.68 -6.94 2.42
CA VAL A 46 1.47 -6.61 1.02
C VAL A 46 2.79 -6.65 0.26
N GLU A 47 2.69 -6.96 -1.03
CA GLU A 47 3.79 -6.83 -1.96
C GLU A 47 3.52 -5.62 -2.83
N PHE A 48 4.52 -4.81 -3.08
CA PHE A 48 4.36 -3.59 -3.86
C PHE A 48 5.66 -3.15 -4.49
N GLU A 49 5.55 -2.22 -5.45
CA GLU A 49 6.71 -1.57 -6.05
C GLU A 49 6.72 -0.12 -5.59
N ILE A 50 7.89 0.48 -5.57
CA ILE A 50 8.04 1.88 -5.20
C ILE A 50 8.18 2.71 -6.46
N ALA A 51 7.38 3.76 -6.56
CA ALA A 51 7.46 4.73 -7.64
C ALA A 51 7.62 6.12 -7.03
N GLN A 52 8.25 7.01 -7.78
CA GLN A 52 8.40 8.40 -7.36
C GLN A 52 7.13 9.15 -7.73
N GLY A 53 6.42 9.65 -6.74
CA GLY A 53 5.21 10.43 -6.97
C GLY A 53 5.44 11.91 -6.69
N ALA A 54 4.42 12.72 -6.93
CA ALA A 54 4.48 14.16 -6.70
C ALA A 54 4.68 14.51 -5.22
N LYS A 55 4.25 13.63 -4.33
CA LYS A 55 4.35 13.83 -2.87
C LYS A 55 5.43 12.98 -2.22
N GLY A 56 6.30 12.36 -3.01
CA GLY A 56 7.36 11.49 -2.51
C GLY A 56 7.17 10.06 -2.97
N LEU A 57 7.63 9.10 -2.16
CA LEU A 57 7.53 7.69 -2.49
C LEU A 57 6.09 7.22 -2.48
N GLN A 58 5.72 6.44 -3.48
CA GLN A 58 4.36 5.99 -3.70
C GLN A 58 4.37 4.52 -4.09
N ALA A 59 3.45 3.75 -3.54
CA ALA A 59 3.35 2.32 -3.87
C ALA A 59 2.61 2.14 -5.19
N ALA A 60 3.04 1.15 -5.96
CA ALA A 60 2.41 0.76 -7.21
C ALA A 60 2.27 -0.75 -7.23
N ASN A 61 1.28 -1.23 -7.97
CA ASN A 61 1.04 -2.69 -8.14
C ASN A 61 0.98 -3.42 -6.80
N VAL A 62 0.17 -2.88 -5.88
CA VAL A 62 0.06 -3.41 -4.52
C VAL A 62 -0.83 -4.65 -4.50
N ARG A 63 -0.36 -5.72 -3.88
CA ARG A 63 -1.12 -6.95 -3.71
C ARG A 63 -1.03 -7.43 -2.27
N LYS A 64 -2.14 -7.92 -1.74
CA LYS A 64 -2.11 -8.59 -0.45
C LYS A 64 -1.39 -9.92 -0.57
N ILE A 65 -0.58 -10.22 0.43
CA ILE A 65 0.06 -11.52 0.54
C ILE A 65 -0.72 -12.32 1.56
N GLU A 66 -1.22 -13.47 1.13
CA GLU A 66 -1.91 -14.39 2.03
C GLU A 66 -0.94 -15.47 2.47
N ASP A 67 -0.90 -15.68 3.77
CA ASP A 67 -0.09 -16.75 4.34
C ASP A 67 -0.82 -18.08 4.25
#